data_db6da186036e3cc9721698af32248b4b
#
_entry.id   db6da186036e3cc9721698af32248b4b
#
_cell.length_a   1.000
_cell.length_b   1.000
_cell.length_c   1.000
_cell.angle_alpha   90.00
_cell.angle_beta   90.00
_cell.angle_gamma   90.00
#
_symmetry.space_group_name_H-M   'P 1'
#
loop_
_entity.id
_entity.type
_entity.pdbx_description
1 polymer ?
#
loop_
_entity_poly.entity_id
_entity_poly.type
_entity_poly.pdbx_seq_one_letter_code
_entity_poly.pdbx_strand_id
1 'polypeptide(L)'
;MKDEFNMKNAWLIGDIHGELSPIEKFYAQHKDELWPYREDNVLIVLGDFGANYFLNKRDEIFKTKIEKYPFKYFVIRGNHEERPSLLAKAYPKEWHKEVFFNNTVWVENKHPNILYALDEGGEYEINCQSVLVLPGAYSVDKWFRLQNGWSWFPEEQMSSAEQLQILASLKRDYDYILSHTCPFSWQSYISDLFLSTVNQDEVDNSMEKFLDTVAITTEWKRWYWGHYHDNRDVSAVNGTMLFHGALPFGYSYSEYLAFCLTLYKNMI
;
A
#
# COMPACT_ATOMS: atom_id res chain seq x y z
N MET A 1 -31.97 3.27 2.97
CA MET A 1 -31.21 2.02 2.96
C MET A 1 -29.81 2.44 2.56
N LYS A 2 -28.88 2.48 3.52
CA LYS A 2 -27.46 2.63 3.20
C LYS A 2 -27.07 1.27 2.64
N ASP A 3 -26.68 1.24 1.38
CA ASP A 3 -26.19 0.03 0.76
C ASP A 3 -25.03 -0.49 1.60
N GLU A 4 -25.14 -1.73 2.06
CA GLU A 4 -24.05 -2.45 2.67
C GLU A 4 -22.95 -2.54 1.62
N PHE A 5 -21.95 -1.65 1.70
CA PHE A 5 -20.73 -1.76 0.95
C PHE A 5 -20.09 -3.10 1.33
N ASN A 6 -20.31 -4.05 0.48
CA ASN A 6 -19.96 -5.44 0.73
C ASN A 6 -18.44 -5.52 0.72
N MET A 7 -17.78 -6.04 1.77
CA MET A 7 -16.32 -6.20 1.91
C MET A 7 -15.63 -6.89 0.72
N LYS A 8 -16.42 -7.41 -0.23
CA LYS A 8 -15.94 -8.05 -1.47
C LYS A 8 -15.35 -7.10 -2.51
N ASN A 9 -15.56 -5.78 -2.38
CA ASN A 9 -15.15 -4.83 -3.42
C ASN A 9 -13.79 -4.15 -3.15
N ALA A 10 -13.19 -4.36 -1.97
CA ALA A 10 -11.86 -3.85 -1.65
C ALA A 10 -10.88 -5.01 -1.49
N TRP A 11 -9.74 -4.91 -2.17
CA TRP A 11 -8.67 -5.89 -2.17
C TRP A 11 -7.35 -5.23 -1.83
N LEU A 12 -6.45 -5.96 -1.20
CA LEU A 12 -5.09 -5.53 -0.88
C LEU A 12 -4.09 -6.26 -1.76
N ILE A 13 -3.04 -5.57 -2.18
CA ILE A 13 -1.87 -6.14 -2.85
C ILE A 13 -0.62 -5.39 -2.37
N GLY A 14 0.51 -6.09 -2.26
CA GLY A 14 1.80 -5.47 -1.96
C GLY A 14 2.48 -4.89 -3.20
N ASP A 15 3.76 -4.77 -3.11
CA ASP A 15 4.67 -4.16 -4.07
C ASP A 15 4.48 -4.66 -5.50
N ILE A 16 4.19 -3.76 -6.44
CA ILE A 16 3.94 -4.08 -7.86
C ILE A 16 5.12 -3.69 -8.74
N HIS A 17 5.88 -2.66 -8.36
CA HIS A 17 7.07 -2.16 -9.08
C HIS A 17 6.86 -1.89 -10.58
N GLY A 18 5.67 -1.45 -10.98
CA GLY A 18 5.34 -1.19 -12.39
C GLY A 18 5.17 -2.43 -13.25
N GLU A 19 5.10 -3.61 -12.64
CA GLU A 19 4.83 -4.87 -13.34
C GLU A 19 3.34 -5.09 -13.54
N LEU A 20 2.93 -5.53 -14.73
CA LEU A 20 1.52 -5.85 -15.00
C LEU A 20 1.11 -7.23 -14.50
N SER A 21 2.06 -8.15 -14.46
CA SER A 21 1.82 -9.57 -14.19
C SER A 21 1.07 -9.84 -12.87
N PRO A 22 1.32 -9.14 -11.73
CA PRO A 22 0.52 -9.33 -10.52
C PRO A 22 -0.95 -8.97 -10.72
N ILE A 23 -1.22 -7.84 -11.39
CA ILE A 23 -2.57 -7.34 -11.67
C ILE A 23 -3.29 -8.27 -12.65
N GLU A 24 -2.60 -8.72 -13.70
CA GLU A 24 -3.13 -9.66 -14.68
C GLU A 24 -3.53 -10.99 -14.05
N LYS A 25 -2.68 -11.54 -13.19
CA LYS A 25 -2.96 -12.79 -12.46
C LYS A 25 -4.15 -12.62 -11.52
N PHE A 26 -4.16 -11.54 -10.75
CA PHE A 26 -5.28 -11.22 -9.86
C PHE A 26 -6.60 -11.12 -10.63
N TYR A 27 -6.63 -10.33 -11.71
CA TYR A 27 -7.83 -10.18 -12.52
C TYR A 27 -8.27 -11.50 -13.17
N ALA A 28 -7.34 -12.30 -13.71
CA ALA A 28 -7.66 -13.58 -14.32
C ALA A 28 -8.30 -14.57 -13.33
N GLN A 29 -7.89 -14.53 -12.07
CA GLN A 29 -8.41 -15.38 -11.00
C GLN A 29 -9.79 -14.93 -10.49
N HIS A 30 -10.08 -13.62 -10.50
CA HIS A 30 -11.24 -13.03 -9.84
C HIS A 30 -12.20 -12.29 -10.80
N LYS A 31 -12.02 -12.40 -12.11
CA LYS A 31 -12.79 -11.63 -13.11
C LYS A 31 -14.31 -11.79 -12.95
N ASP A 32 -14.79 -12.98 -12.60
CA ASP A 32 -16.22 -13.28 -12.46
C ASP A 32 -16.81 -12.64 -11.19
N GLU A 33 -15.98 -12.42 -10.15
CA GLU A 33 -16.35 -11.71 -8.93
C GLU A 33 -16.25 -10.19 -9.11
N LEU A 34 -15.24 -9.72 -9.82
CA LEU A 34 -14.95 -8.31 -10.02
C LEU A 34 -15.89 -7.64 -11.03
N TRP A 35 -16.25 -8.34 -12.10
CA TRP A 35 -16.99 -7.77 -13.22
C TRP A 35 -18.37 -7.20 -12.87
N PRO A 36 -19.19 -7.83 -12.01
CA PRO A 36 -20.48 -7.29 -11.60
C PRO A 36 -20.38 -5.94 -10.87
N TYR A 37 -19.24 -5.66 -10.24
CA TYR A 37 -18.99 -4.48 -9.40
C TYR A 37 -17.88 -3.58 -9.95
N ARG A 38 -17.63 -3.61 -11.25
CA ARG A 38 -16.48 -2.98 -11.89
C ARG A 38 -16.28 -1.48 -11.61
N GLU A 39 -17.34 -0.77 -11.20
CA GLU A 39 -17.27 0.65 -10.86
C GLU A 39 -16.94 0.89 -9.39
N ASP A 40 -17.15 -0.12 -8.54
CA ASP A 40 -16.99 -0.03 -7.08
C ASP A 40 -15.76 -0.80 -6.57
N ASN A 41 -15.12 -1.61 -7.42
CA ASN A 41 -13.94 -2.37 -7.02
C ASN A 41 -12.76 -1.43 -6.77
N VAL A 42 -12.04 -1.68 -5.67
CA VAL A 42 -10.81 -0.97 -5.32
C VAL A 42 -9.68 -1.97 -5.05
N LEU A 43 -8.55 -1.78 -5.71
CA LEU A 43 -7.30 -2.46 -5.40
C LEU A 43 -6.41 -1.52 -4.60
N ILE A 44 -6.23 -1.83 -3.31
CA ILE A 44 -5.41 -1.07 -2.38
C ILE A 44 -3.97 -1.57 -2.51
N VAL A 45 -3.04 -0.70 -2.89
CA VAL A 45 -1.63 -1.04 -3.07
C VAL A 45 -0.83 -0.56 -1.88
N LEU A 46 -0.14 -1.47 -1.21
CA LEU A 46 0.63 -1.23 0.02
C LEU A 46 2.05 -0.68 -0.24
N GLY A 47 2.16 0.22 -1.19
CA GLY A 47 3.40 0.86 -1.62
C GLY A 47 4.06 0.20 -2.81
N ASP A 48 5.10 0.87 -3.32
CA ASP A 48 5.91 0.44 -4.46
C ASP A 48 5.09 0.01 -5.68
N PHE A 49 4.10 0.85 -6.01
CA PHE A 49 3.23 0.64 -7.16
C PHE A 49 3.98 0.74 -8.48
N GLY A 50 4.98 1.65 -8.53
CA GLY A 50 5.80 1.90 -9.70
C GLY A 50 5.15 2.83 -10.74
N ALA A 51 4.09 3.55 -10.37
CA ALA A 51 3.40 4.49 -11.26
C ALA A 51 4.08 5.87 -11.33
N ASN A 52 4.93 6.22 -10.37
CA ASN A 52 5.67 7.49 -10.28
C ASN A 52 7.16 7.26 -9.97
N TYR A 53 7.75 6.24 -10.57
CA TYR A 53 9.15 5.88 -10.34
C TYR A 53 10.12 6.45 -11.38
N PHE A 54 9.82 6.30 -12.69
CA PHE A 54 10.68 6.76 -13.76
C PHE A 54 10.44 8.23 -14.12
N LEU A 55 9.30 8.79 -13.77
CA LEU A 55 8.83 10.14 -14.10
C LEU A 55 8.90 10.44 -15.61
N ASN A 56 8.57 9.45 -16.42
CA ASN A 56 8.63 9.53 -17.89
C ASN A 56 7.59 8.61 -18.55
N LYS A 57 7.72 8.39 -19.87
CA LYS A 57 6.79 7.56 -20.64
C LYS A 57 6.60 6.12 -20.14
N ARG A 58 7.52 5.58 -19.34
CA ARG A 58 7.34 4.22 -18.78
C ARG A 58 6.19 4.19 -17.79
N ASP A 59 6.14 5.18 -16.90
CA ASP A 59 5.07 5.32 -15.92
C ASP A 59 3.73 5.57 -16.62
N GLU A 60 3.71 6.42 -17.64
CA GLU A 60 2.50 6.69 -18.45
C GLU A 60 1.97 5.43 -19.15
N ILE A 61 2.87 4.61 -19.69
CA ILE A 61 2.49 3.33 -20.31
C ILE A 61 1.93 2.36 -19.27
N PHE A 62 2.54 2.27 -18.09
CA PHE A 62 2.06 1.44 -17.00
C PHE A 62 0.67 1.89 -16.55
N LYS A 63 0.48 3.17 -16.20
CA LYS A 63 -0.81 3.76 -15.80
C LYS A 63 -1.90 3.48 -16.83
N THR A 64 -1.63 3.75 -18.12
CA THR A 64 -2.58 3.50 -19.21
C THR A 64 -2.98 2.03 -19.34
N LYS A 65 -2.06 1.11 -19.04
CA LYS A 65 -2.35 -0.33 -19.13
C LYS A 65 -3.20 -0.82 -17.97
N ILE A 66 -2.90 -0.38 -16.76
CA ILE A 66 -3.62 -0.83 -15.55
C ILE A 66 -5.04 -0.30 -15.50
N GLU A 67 -5.31 0.91 -16.03
CA GLU A 67 -6.66 1.48 -16.09
C GLU A 67 -7.64 0.73 -17.03
N LYS A 68 -7.17 -0.29 -17.75
CA LYS A 68 -8.03 -1.20 -18.52
C LYS A 68 -8.74 -2.24 -17.65
N TYR A 69 -8.27 -2.44 -16.40
CA TYR A 69 -8.88 -3.37 -15.46
C TYR A 69 -10.05 -2.71 -14.71
N PRO A 70 -11.05 -3.48 -14.27
CA PRO A 70 -12.30 -2.96 -13.73
C PRO A 70 -12.20 -2.61 -12.24
N PHE A 71 -11.26 -1.79 -11.87
CA PHE A 71 -11.10 -1.29 -10.50
C PHE A 71 -10.38 0.06 -10.46
N LYS A 72 -10.62 0.80 -9.40
CA LYS A 72 -9.80 1.92 -8.98
C LYS A 72 -8.61 1.41 -8.19
N TYR A 73 -7.52 2.14 -8.24
CA TYR A 73 -6.33 1.87 -7.43
C TYR A 73 -6.27 2.88 -6.30
N PHE A 74 -6.22 2.43 -5.06
CA PHE A 74 -5.89 3.29 -3.92
C PHE A 74 -4.45 3.01 -3.53
N VAL A 75 -3.57 3.95 -3.81
CA VAL A 75 -2.11 3.76 -3.72
C VAL A 75 -1.58 4.41 -2.45
N ILE A 76 -1.00 3.61 -1.58
CA ILE A 76 -0.16 4.07 -0.48
C ILE A 76 1.26 4.18 -1.03
N ARG A 77 1.92 5.31 -0.85
CA ARG A 77 3.27 5.51 -1.38
C ARG A 77 4.29 4.62 -0.67
N GLY A 78 5.15 3.96 -1.45
CA GLY A 78 6.33 3.24 -0.96
C GLY A 78 7.60 4.10 -1.03
N ASN A 79 8.77 3.44 -1.06
CA ASN A 79 10.07 4.09 -1.20
C ASN A 79 10.55 4.17 -2.67
N HIS A 80 9.88 3.48 -3.58
CA HIS A 80 10.16 3.52 -5.03
C HIS A 80 9.22 4.48 -5.79
N GLU A 81 8.79 5.59 -5.16
CA GLU A 81 7.84 6.50 -5.79
C GLU A 81 8.06 7.94 -5.36
N GLU A 82 7.97 8.85 -6.35
CA GLU A 82 7.92 10.28 -6.05
C GLU A 82 6.60 10.63 -5.36
N ARG A 83 6.65 11.59 -4.46
CA ARG A 83 5.48 12.11 -3.73
C ARG A 83 4.48 12.76 -4.68
N PRO A 84 3.20 12.36 -4.67
CA PRO A 84 2.15 13.02 -5.43
C PRO A 84 2.05 14.53 -5.17
N SER A 85 2.28 14.99 -3.95
CA SER A 85 2.29 16.43 -3.63
C SER A 85 3.41 17.20 -4.33
N LEU A 86 4.59 16.60 -4.50
CA LEU A 86 5.70 17.21 -5.23
C LEU A 86 5.44 17.23 -6.73
N LEU A 87 4.84 16.17 -7.28
CA LEU A 87 4.39 16.12 -8.67
C LEU A 87 3.31 17.16 -8.94
N ALA A 88 2.32 17.28 -8.05
CA ALA A 88 1.28 18.31 -8.15
C ALA A 88 1.84 19.74 -8.04
N LYS A 89 2.87 19.95 -7.23
CA LYS A 89 3.57 21.23 -7.16
C LYS A 89 4.35 21.55 -8.45
N ALA A 90 4.99 20.53 -9.03
CA ALA A 90 5.73 20.68 -10.30
C ALA A 90 4.79 20.84 -11.51
N TYR A 91 3.65 20.16 -11.51
CA TYR A 91 2.68 20.10 -12.62
C TYR A 91 1.25 20.42 -12.15
N PRO A 92 0.97 21.63 -11.64
CA PRO A 92 -0.29 21.96 -10.96
C PRO A 92 -1.54 21.91 -11.86
N LYS A 93 -1.39 21.83 -13.18
CA LYS A 93 -2.50 21.67 -14.13
C LYS A 93 -2.82 20.19 -14.41
N GLU A 94 -1.96 19.29 -13.99
CA GLU A 94 -2.08 17.87 -14.27
C GLU A 94 -2.60 17.08 -13.06
N TRP A 95 -2.58 17.70 -11.89
CA TRP A 95 -2.98 17.08 -10.62
C TRP A 95 -4.06 17.88 -9.91
N HIS A 96 -4.94 17.18 -9.21
CA HIS A 96 -5.90 17.78 -8.29
C HIS A 96 -6.11 16.92 -7.05
N LYS A 97 -6.85 17.46 -6.10
CA LYS A 97 -7.30 16.71 -4.91
C LYS A 97 -8.79 16.40 -5.05
N GLU A 98 -9.18 15.19 -4.64
CA GLU A 98 -10.59 14.84 -4.49
C GLU A 98 -10.82 14.11 -3.16
N VAL A 99 -12.07 13.86 -2.80
CA VAL A 99 -12.43 13.10 -1.60
C VAL A 99 -12.68 11.65 -1.99
N PHE A 100 -11.95 10.73 -1.37
CA PHE A 100 -12.13 9.30 -1.49
C PHE A 100 -11.91 8.64 -0.13
N PHE A 101 -12.73 7.65 0.22
CA PHE A 101 -12.68 7.01 1.53
C PHE A 101 -12.75 7.99 2.73
N ASN A 102 -13.62 9.00 2.61
CA ASN A 102 -13.84 10.07 3.60
C ASN A 102 -12.60 10.92 3.92
N ASN A 103 -11.55 10.87 3.10
CA ASN A 103 -10.40 11.74 3.20
C ASN A 103 -9.95 12.23 1.82
N THR A 104 -8.98 13.13 1.80
CA THR A 104 -8.40 13.68 0.58
C THR A 104 -7.41 12.70 -0.03
N VAL A 105 -7.43 12.61 -1.37
CA VAL A 105 -6.45 11.89 -2.19
C VAL A 105 -5.93 12.79 -3.29
N TRP A 106 -4.74 12.49 -3.80
CA TRP A 106 -4.22 13.09 -5.01
C TRP A 106 -4.62 12.27 -6.24
N VAL A 107 -4.95 12.95 -7.32
CA VAL A 107 -5.34 12.35 -8.59
C VAL A 107 -4.64 13.05 -9.74
N GLU A 108 -4.06 12.29 -10.64
CA GLU A 108 -3.55 12.79 -11.91
C GLU A 108 -4.70 12.85 -12.93
N ASN A 109 -4.92 14.03 -13.56
CA ASN A 109 -6.06 14.26 -14.46
C ASN A 109 -6.16 13.27 -15.62
N LYS A 110 -5.03 12.75 -16.09
CA LYS A 110 -4.97 11.76 -17.18
C LYS A 110 -5.29 10.34 -16.72
N HIS A 111 -5.17 10.06 -15.42
CA HIS A 111 -5.29 8.73 -14.82
C HIS A 111 -6.27 8.76 -13.63
N PRO A 112 -7.56 9.04 -13.88
CA PRO A 112 -8.54 9.31 -12.82
C PRO A 112 -8.89 8.09 -11.96
N ASN A 113 -8.50 6.90 -12.38
CA ASN A 113 -8.72 5.67 -11.60
C ASN A 113 -7.55 5.35 -10.65
N ILE A 114 -6.50 6.18 -10.63
CA ILE A 114 -5.35 6.02 -9.73
C ILE A 114 -5.41 7.12 -8.67
N LEU A 115 -5.73 6.72 -7.45
CA LEU A 115 -5.99 7.59 -6.30
C LEU A 115 -4.84 7.41 -5.32
N TYR A 116 -4.05 8.44 -5.10
CA TYR A 116 -2.90 8.38 -4.20
C TYR A 116 -3.29 8.92 -2.82
N ALA A 117 -3.04 8.14 -1.77
CA ALA A 117 -3.15 8.61 -0.41
C ALA A 117 -2.25 9.83 -0.17
N LEU A 118 -2.57 10.64 0.83
CA LEU A 118 -1.75 11.80 1.20
C LEU A 118 -0.33 11.36 1.60
N ASP A 119 0.68 12.15 1.23
CA ASP A 119 2.10 11.87 1.52
C ASP A 119 2.41 11.85 3.01
N GLU A 120 1.67 12.65 3.76
CA GLU A 120 1.70 12.72 5.22
C GLU A 120 0.89 11.61 5.91
N GLY A 121 0.25 10.72 5.14
CA GLY A 121 -0.65 9.71 5.69
C GLY A 121 -1.98 10.29 6.17
N GLY A 122 -2.71 9.52 6.97
CA GLY A 122 -3.98 9.99 7.56
C GLY A 122 -5.00 8.89 7.77
N GLU A 123 -6.16 9.30 8.25
CA GLU A 123 -7.29 8.42 8.53
C GLU A 123 -8.24 8.36 7.34
N TYR A 124 -8.63 7.16 6.96
CA TYR A 124 -9.58 6.87 5.89
C TYR A 124 -10.72 5.99 6.42
N GLU A 125 -11.82 5.93 5.70
CA GLU A 125 -12.92 5.01 5.98
C GLU A 125 -13.11 4.07 4.78
N ILE A 126 -12.77 2.80 4.95
CA ILE A 126 -12.89 1.78 3.91
C ILE A 126 -13.92 0.75 4.35
N ASN A 127 -15.01 0.59 3.60
CA ASN A 127 -16.12 -0.33 3.97
C ASN A 127 -16.68 -0.08 5.39
N CYS A 128 -16.86 1.17 5.77
CA CYS A 128 -17.29 1.60 7.11
C CYS A 128 -16.33 1.17 8.24
N GLN A 129 -15.08 0.85 7.92
CA GLN A 129 -14.03 0.56 8.89
C GLN A 129 -13.06 1.73 8.96
N SER A 130 -12.61 2.04 10.17
CA SER A 130 -11.60 3.07 10.42
C SER A 130 -10.22 2.56 10.05
N VAL A 131 -9.52 3.28 9.16
CA VAL A 131 -8.23 2.86 8.61
C VAL A 131 -7.20 3.97 8.77
N LEU A 132 -6.07 3.66 9.41
CA LEU A 132 -4.91 4.54 9.44
C LEU A 132 -3.95 4.16 8.31
N VAL A 133 -3.56 5.13 7.48
CA VAL A 133 -2.63 4.95 6.36
C VAL A 133 -1.32 5.67 6.65
N LEU A 134 -0.20 4.95 6.56
CA LEU A 134 1.15 5.43 6.90
C LEU A 134 2.13 5.09 5.76
N PRO A 135 2.39 6.04 4.83
CA PRO A 135 3.20 5.81 3.64
C PRO A 135 4.70 5.91 3.90
N GLY A 136 5.49 5.29 3.02
CA GLY A 136 6.94 5.43 2.96
C GLY A 136 7.72 4.37 3.73
N ALA A 137 8.98 4.22 3.33
CA ALA A 137 9.99 3.36 3.95
C ALA A 137 11.38 3.82 3.52
N TYR A 138 12.43 3.28 4.14
CA TYR A 138 13.82 3.52 3.74
C TYR A 138 14.26 2.57 2.62
N SER A 139 14.99 3.06 1.64
CA SER A 139 15.57 2.26 0.56
C SER A 139 16.93 1.68 0.94
N VAL A 140 16.97 0.41 1.31
CA VAL A 140 18.23 -0.29 1.61
C VAL A 140 19.15 -0.38 0.37
N ASP A 141 18.60 -0.29 -0.83
CA ASP A 141 19.29 -0.32 -2.12
C ASP A 141 19.63 1.08 -2.68
N LYS A 142 19.45 2.14 -1.88
CA LYS A 142 19.69 3.54 -2.25
C LYS A 142 21.01 3.75 -3.00
N TRP A 143 22.10 3.29 -2.43
CA TRP A 143 23.43 3.48 -3.01
C TRP A 143 23.62 2.73 -4.32
N PHE A 144 23.06 1.53 -4.42
CA PHE A 144 23.05 0.76 -5.66
C PHE A 144 22.27 1.48 -6.76
N ARG A 145 21.10 2.03 -6.44
CA ARG A 145 20.29 2.82 -7.39
C ARG A 145 21.06 4.05 -7.88
N LEU A 146 21.60 4.84 -6.98
CA LEU A 146 22.36 6.04 -7.33
C LEU A 146 23.58 5.73 -8.20
N GLN A 147 24.33 4.66 -7.91
CA GLN A 147 25.48 4.24 -8.72
C GLN A 147 25.09 3.79 -10.13
N ASN A 148 23.89 3.24 -10.31
CA ASN A 148 23.38 2.78 -11.60
C ASN A 148 22.53 3.84 -12.33
N GLY A 149 22.43 5.05 -11.80
CA GLY A 149 21.62 6.13 -12.39
C GLY A 149 20.10 5.83 -12.35
N TRP A 150 19.66 5.06 -11.37
CA TRP A 150 18.24 4.78 -11.13
C TRP A 150 17.61 5.83 -10.21
N SER A 151 16.29 5.96 -10.26
CA SER A 151 15.58 6.92 -9.43
C SER A 151 15.68 6.58 -7.94
N TRP A 152 15.94 7.58 -7.14
CA TRP A 152 15.83 7.55 -5.69
C TRP A 152 15.26 8.90 -5.23
N PHE A 153 14.40 8.89 -4.25
CA PHE A 153 13.65 10.06 -3.78
C PHE A 153 14.04 10.38 -2.33
N PRO A 154 14.61 11.58 -2.07
CA PRO A 154 15.07 11.96 -0.72
C PRO A 154 13.96 11.95 0.33
N GLU A 155 12.73 12.21 -0.08
CA GLU A 155 11.53 12.25 0.76
C GLU A 155 10.80 10.91 0.81
N GLU A 156 11.50 9.77 0.62
CA GLU A 156 10.90 8.44 0.61
C GLU A 156 10.24 8.05 1.94
N GLN A 157 10.76 8.52 3.08
CA GLN A 157 10.16 8.36 4.40
C GLN A 157 9.29 9.59 4.77
N MET A 158 8.41 9.43 5.75
CA MET A 158 7.73 10.57 6.37
C MET A 158 8.75 11.42 7.14
N SER A 159 8.66 12.74 6.99
CA SER A 159 9.44 13.68 7.79
C SER A 159 9.04 13.63 9.28
N SER A 160 9.93 14.04 10.17
CA SER A 160 9.62 14.11 11.60
C SER A 160 8.40 15.02 11.90
N ALA A 161 8.17 16.03 11.09
CA ALA A 161 7.01 16.92 11.24
C ALA A 161 5.70 16.18 10.88
N GLU A 162 5.68 15.41 9.79
CA GLU A 162 4.54 14.58 9.39
C GLU A 162 4.28 13.48 10.43
N GLN A 163 5.34 12.82 10.93
CA GLN A 163 5.23 11.82 12.00
C GLN A 163 4.60 12.41 13.27
N LEU A 164 5.06 13.59 13.72
CA LEU A 164 4.51 14.28 14.89
C LEU A 164 3.05 14.69 14.68
N GLN A 165 2.68 15.12 13.48
CA GLN A 165 1.30 15.44 13.13
C GLN A 165 0.38 14.22 13.24
N ILE A 166 0.81 13.06 12.73
CA ILE A 166 0.06 11.81 12.90
C ILE A 166 -0.07 11.46 14.38
N LEU A 167 1.03 11.45 15.16
CA LEU A 167 1.00 11.14 16.60
C LEU A 167 0.06 12.05 17.39
N ALA A 168 -0.03 13.32 17.01
CA ALA A 168 -0.93 14.28 17.66
C ALA A 168 -2.42 14.05 17.36
N SER A 169 -2.75 13.32 16.29
CA SER A 169 -4.12 13.04 15.85
C SER A 169 -4.53 11.57 16.04
N LEU A 170 -3.64 10.71 16.54
CA LEU A 170 -3.92 9.29 16.72
C LEU A 170 -5.15 9.05 17.59
N LYS A 171 -6.03 8.17 17.13
CA LYS A 171 -7.09 7.58 17.95
C LYS A 171 -6.53 6.43 18.77
N ARG A 172 -7.29 6.05 19.79
CA ARG A 172 -6.96 4.91 20.62
C ARG A 172 -7.02 3.59 19.83
N ASP A 173 -7.96 3.47 18.90
CA ASP A 173 -8.23 2.25 18.15
C ASP A 173 -8.56 2.54 16.69
N TYR A 174 -8.14 1.64 15.84
CA TYR A 174 -8.49 1.55 14.42
C TYR A 174 -8.94 0.13 14.09
N ASP A 175 -9.80 -0.01 13.08
CA ASP A 175 -10.09 -1.34 12.56
C ASP A 175 -8.86 -1.92 11.85
N TYR A 176 -8.20 -1.10 11.01
CA TYR A 176 -7.03 -1.52 10.26
C TYR A 176 -5.96 -0.42 10.21
N ILE A 177 -4.71 -0.86 10.10
CA ILE A 177 -3.57 0.01 9.77
C ILE A 177 -2.96 -0.49 8.47
N LEU A 178 -2.68 0.42 7.54
CA LEU A 178 -2.03 0.14 6.27
C LEU A 178 -0.74 0.97 6.20
N SER A 179 0.39 0.32 6.04
CA SER A 179 1.67 0.99 5.86
C SER A 179 2.46 0.35 4.73
N HIS A 180 3.55 0.99 4.29
CA HIS A 180 4.44 0.32 3.35
C HIS A 180 5.43 -0.59 4.06
N THR A 181 6.06 -0.14 5.15
CA THR A 181 6.94 -0.96 6.01
C THR A 181 6.27 -1.30 7.35
N CYS A 182 6.91 -2.08 8.21
CA CYS A 182 6.39 -2.50 9.50
C CYS A 182 7.12 -1.82 10.68
N PRO A 183 6.56 -1.83 11.91
CA PRO A 183 7.26 -1.43 13.13
C PRO A 183 8.63 -2.09 13.29
N PHE A 184 9.61 -1.34 13.81
CA PHE A 184 10.98 -1.81 13.97
C PHE A 184 11.06 -3.07 14.85
N SER A 185 10.31 -3.11 15.94
CA SER A 185 10.27 -4.26 16.85
C SER A 185 9.76 -5.56 16.18
N TRP A 186 8.99 -5.44 15.08
CA TRP A 186 8.46 -6.60 14.35
C TRP A 186 9.45 -7.19 13.35
N GLN A 187 10.52 -6.48 13.02
CA GLN A 187 11.55 -6.96 12.09
C GLN A 187 12.19 -8.26 12.55
N SER A 188 12.20 -8.55 13.85
CA SER A 188 12.66 -9.83 14.40
C SER A 188 11.86 -11.05 13.92
N TYR A 189 10.57 -10.87 13.55
CA TYR A 189 9.70 -11.93 13.03
C TYR A 189 9.92 -12.21 11.53
N ILE A 190 10.63 -11.34 10.84
CA ILE A 190 10.86 -11.38 9.39
C ILE A 190 12.36 -11.27 9.05
N SER A 191 13.24 -11.48 10.02
CA SER A 191 14.70 -11.33 9.85
C SER A 191 15.30 -12.29 8.83
N ASP A 192 14.63 -13.38 8.51
CA ASP A 192 14.98 -14.32 7.43
C ASP A 192 14.88 -13.69 6.01
N LEU A 193 14.17 -12.57 5.87
CA LEU A 193 14.04 -11.83 4.61
C LEU A 193 15.13 -10.76 4.42
N PHE A 194 15.93 -10.48 5.44
CA PHE A 194 16.92 -9.42 5.37
C PHE A 194 18.11 -9.84 4.49
N LEU A 195 18.44 -8.95 3.56
CA LEU A 195 19.57 -9.18 2.67
C LEU A 195 20.89 -9.17 3.45
N SER A 196 21.64 -10.26 3.39
CA SER A 196 22.93 -10.41 4.05
C SER A 196 24.01 -9.43 3.54
N THR A 197 23.76 -8.79 2.39
CA THR A 197 24.62 -7.78 1.78
C THR A 197 24.39 -6.37 2.29
N VAL A 198 23.30 -6.15 3.07
CA VAL A 198 22.97 -4.86 3.66
C VAL A 198 23.48 -4.79 5.09
N ASN A 199 24.30 -3.77 5.38
CA ASN A 199 24.70 -3.47 6.76
C ASN A 199 23.50 -2.85 7.50
N GLN A 200 22.87 -3.61 8.38
CA GLN A 200 21.67 -3.17 9.10
C GLN A 200 21.93 -1.98 10.04
N ASP A 201 23.18 -1.78 10.49
CA ASP A 201 23.55 -0.62 11.32
C ASP A 201 23.55 0.71 10.53
N GLU A 202 23.57 0.65 9.20
CA GLU A 202 23.53 1.82 8.31
C GLU A 202 22.13 2.12 7.77
N VAL A 203 21.13 1.29 8.09
CA VAL A 203 19.74 1.49 7.68
C VAL A 203 19.11 2.59 8.54
N ASP A 204 18.51 3.60 7.89
CA ASP A 204 17.74 4.61 8.60
C ASP A 204 16.35 4.06 8.97
N ASN A 205 16.23 3.55 10.18
CA ASN A 205 15.00 2.99 10.74
C ASN A 205 14.09 4.06 11.38
N SER A 206 14.18 5.32 10.97
CA SER A 206 13.35 6.38 11.56
C SER A 206 11.86 6.16 11.34
N MET A 207 11.48 5.66 10.16
CA MET A 207 10.09 5.32 9.84
C MET A 207 9.59 4.14 10.68
N GLU A 208 10.35 3.05 10.74
CA GLU A 208 9.99 1.85 11.51
C GLU A 208 9.87 2.13 13.01
N LYS A 209 10.74 2.98 13.58
CA LYS A 209 10.66 3.44 14.98
C LYS A 209 9.46 4.35 15.25
N PHE A 210 9.09 5.16 14.27
CA PHE A 210 7.83 5.89 14.33
C PHE A 210 6.64 4.94 14.35
N LEU A 211 6.64 3.90 13.49
CA LEU A 211 5.61 2.86 13.50
C LEU A 211 5.56 2.08 14.84
N ASP A 212 6.70 1.86 15.50
CA ASP A 212 6.70 1.33 16.89
C ASP A 212 5.91 2.24 17.84
N THR A 213 6.09 3.56 17.71
CA THR A 213 5.35 4.53 18.55
C THR A 213 3.85 4.45 18.27
N VAL A 214 3.45 4.33 17.01
CA VAL A 214 2.04 4.09 16.66
C VAL A 214 1.54 2.79 17.27
N ALA A 215 2.31 1.71 17.16
CA ALA A 215 1.94 0.39 17.64
C ALA A 215 1.75 0.30 19.16
N ILE A 216 2.51 1.06 19.94
CA ILE A 216 2.33 1.09 21.42
C ILE A 216 1.26 2.07 21.87
N THR A 217 0.80 2.97 20.99
CA THR A 217 -0.14 4.05 21.32
C THR A 217 -1.57 3.72 20.94
N THR A 218 -1.78 2.84 19.96
CA THR A 218 -3.10 2.52 19.41
C THR A 218 -3.31 1.00 19.32
N GLU A 219 -4.58 0.59 19.24
CA GLU A 219 -4.99 -0.79 19.04
C GLU A 219 -5.54 -0.96 17.61
N TRP A 220 -5.49 -2.17 17.06
CA TRP A 220 -6.00 -2.49 15.72
C TRP A 220 -6.47 -3.95 15.65
N LYS A 221 -7.37 -4.23 14.70
CA LYS A 221 -7.78 -5.61 14.39
C LYS A 221 -6.73 -6.32 13.53
N ARG A 222 -6.20 -5.61 12.51
CA ARG A 222 -5.11 -6.10 11.65
C ARG A 222 -4.32 -4.94 11.05
N TRP A 223 -3.02 -5.18 10.90
CA TRP A 223 -2.09 -4.26 10.25
C TRP A 223 -1.51 -4.92 9.00
N TYR A 224 -1.60 -4.23 7.85
CA TYR A 224 -1.09 -4.73 6.57
C TYR A 224 0.09 -3.88 6.11
N TRP A 225 1.12 -4.54 5.54
CA TRP A 225 2.27 -3.85 4.96
C TRP A 225 2.86 -4.61 3.78
N GLY A 226 3.76 -3.96 2.98
CA GLY A 226 4.54 -4.51 1.88
C GLY A 226 6.04 -4.53 2.17
N HIS A 227 6.84 -4.01 1.26
CA HIS A 227 8.26 -3.69 1.37
C HIS A 227 9.23 -4.90 1.44
N TYR A 228 8.90 -5.98 2.11
CA TYR A 228 9.82 -7.11 2.32
C TYR A 228 9.63 -8.26 1.33
N HIS A 229 8.81 -8.06 0.31
CA HIS A 229 8.61 -8.96 -0.82
C HIS A 229 8.22 -10.39 -0.45
N ASP A 230 7.37 -10.57 0.56
CA ASP A 230 6.83 -11.88 0.94
C ASP A 230 5.32 -11.79 1.28
N ASN A 231 4.65 -12.93 1.23
CA ASN A 231 3.25 -13.07 1.63
C ASN A 231 3.17 -13.94 2.88
N ARG A 232 3.00 -13.33 4.03
CA ARG A 232 2.85 -14.07 5.30
C ARG A 232 2.04 -13.33 6.36
N ASP A 233 1.42 -14.09 7.24
CA ASP A 233 0.87 -13.58 8.48
C ASP A 233 1.94 -13.60 9.58
N VAL A 234 2.00 -12.49 10.34
CA VAL A 234 2.77 -12.39 11.57
C VAL A 234 1.78 -12.36 12.73
N SER A 235 1.32 -13.55 13.13
CA SER A 235 0.21 -13.73 14.09
C SER A 235 0.48 -13.10 15.45
N ALA A 236 1.75 -13.01 15.87
CA ALA A 236 2.16 -12.40 17.15
C ALA A 236 1.73 -10.92 17.27
N VAL A 237 1.51 -10.25 16.14
CA VAL A 237 1.18 -8.82 16.08
C VAL A 237 -0.09 -8.52 15.28
N ASN A 238 -0.93 -9.54 15.02
CA ASN A 238 -2.09 -9.41 14.14
C ASN A 238 -1.78 -8.71 12.82
N GLY A 239 -0.65 -9.08 12.22
CA GLY A 239 -0.13 -8.46 11.02
C GLY A 239 -0.12 -9.37 9.81
N THR A 240 -0.25 -8.80 8.62
CA THR A 240 -0.17 -9.51 7.33
C THR A 240 0.70 -8.71 6.38
N MET A 241 1.77 -9.35 5.91
CA MET A 241 2.66 -8.81 4.89
C MET A 241 2.27 -9.34 3.52
N LEU A 242 2.32 -8.46 2.51
CA LEU A 242 1.94 -8.80 1.14
C LEU A 242 3.03 -8.38 0.15
N PHE A 243 3.15 -9.18 -0.89
CA PHE A 243 3.92 -8.88 -2.09
C PHE A 243 2.98 -8.92 -3.30
N HIS A 244 3.23 -9.69 -4.33
CA HIS A 244 2.39 -9.77 -5.54
C HIS A 244 1.05 -10.53 -5.33
N GLY A 245 0.83 -11.13 -4.18
CA GLY A 245 -0.41 -11.80 -3.83
C GLY A 245 -1.49 -10.80 -3.40
N ALA A 246 -2.69 -10.93 -3.94
CA ALA A 246 -3.83 -10.11 -3.52
C ALA A 246 -4.76 -10.91 -2.60
N LEU A 247 -5.37 -10.21 -1.63
CA LEU A 247 -6.39 -10.79 -0.75
C LEU A 247 -7.52 -9.78 -0.46
N PRO A 248 -8.74 -10.25 -0.12
CA PRO A 248 -9.82 -9.36 0.25
C PRO A 248 -9.47 -8.55 1.50
N PHE A 249 -9.85 -7.28 1.50
CA PHE A 249 -9.65 -6.40 2.65
C PHE A 249 -10.36 -6.96 3.89
N GLY A 250 -9.63 -7.01 5.00
CA GLY A 250 -10.11 -7.54 6.28
C GLY A 250 -9.71 -9.01 6.57
N TYR A 251 -9.15 -9.72 5.60
CA TYR A 251 -8.68 -11.10 5.78
C TYR A 251 -7.19 -11.16 6.10
N SER A 252 -6.76 -12.21 6.84
CA SER A 252 -5.36 -12.62 6.86
C SER A 252 -5.03 -13.45 5.62
N TYR A 253 -3.74 -13.58 5.34
CA TYR A 253 -3.28 -14.42 4.23
C TYR A 253 -3.69 -15.89 4.43
N SER A 254 -3.56 -16.40 5.64
CA SER A 254 -3.94 -17.79 5.99
C SER A 254 -5.45 -18.01 5.92
N GLU A 255 -6.28 -17.06 6.38
CA GLU A 255 -7.75 -17.13 6.30
C GLU A 255 -8.19 -17.19 4.83
N TYR A 256 -7.61 -16.34 3.98
CA TYR A 256 -7.95 -16.30 2.57
C TYR A 256 -7.54 -17.60 1.84
N LEU A 257 -6.34 -18.14 2.12
CA LEU A 257 -5.92 -19.43 1.56
C LEU A 257 -6.85 -20.57 1.99
N ALA A 258 -7.26 -20.60 3.27
CA ALA A 258 -8.19 -21.60 3.76
C ALA A 258 -9.56 -21.51 3.09
N PHE A 259 -10.07 -20.29 2.85
CA PHE A 259 -11.29 -20.04 2.09
C PHE A 259 -11.19 -20.57 0.66
N CYS A 260 -10.11 -20.24 -0.07
CA CYS A 260 -9.87 -20.73 -1.43
C CYS A 260 -9.82 -22.27 -1.51
N LEU A 261 -9.13 -22.91 -0.56
CA LEU A 261 -9.07 -24.37 -0.47
C LEU A 261 -10.42 -25.02 -0.22
N THR A 262 -11.27 -24.37 0.57
CA THR A 262 -12.63 -24.85 0.86
C THR A 262 -13.52 -24.76 -0.38
N LEU A 263 -13.44 -23.65 -1.13
CA LEU A 263 -14.15 -23.51 -2.41
C LEU A 263 -13.74 -24.59 -3.41
N TYR A 264 -12.44 -24.83 -3.54
CA TYR A 264 -11.92 -25.85 -4.46
C TYR A 264 -12.44 -27.26 -4.13
N LYS A 265 -12.47 -27.62 -2.85
CA LYS A 265 -13.02 -28.93 -2.41
C LYS A 265 -14.51 -29.10 -2.68
N ASN A 266 -15.28 -28.02 -2.73
CA ASN A 266 -16.71 -28.07 -3.00
C ASN A 266 -17.04 -28.07 -4.51
N MET A 267 -16.06 -27.88 -5.37
CA MET A 267 -16.20 -27.91 -6.84
C MET A 267 -15.84 -29.27 -7.45
N ILE A 268 -15.22 -30.16 -6.66
CA ILE A 268 -14.88 -31.54 -7.02
C ILE A 268 -15.92 -32.50 -6.43
#